data_194e014d94996e2f4419f0f7841454f3
#
_entry.id   194e014d94996e2f4419f0f7841454f3
#
_cell.length_a   1.000
_cell.length_b   1.000
_cell.length_c   1.000
_cell.angle_alpha   90.00
_cell.angle_beta   90.00
_cell.angle_gamma   90.00
#
_symmetry.space_group_name_H-M   'P 1'
#
loop_
_entity.id
_entity.type
_entity.pdbx_description
1 polymer ?
#
loop_
_entity_poly.entity_id
_entity_poly.type
_entity_poly.pdbx_seq_one_letter_code
_entity_poly.pdbx_strand_id
1 'polypeptide(L)'
;MMQAVKRRRGNNNREVSSSKRVGLARALSKFGYCSRSRAAELIAAGRVQLNGGLRHDPETPVHLGKDHIEIDGQPLAYSSKIYLALNKPRGVMTTASDEKGRETVYAYLPAGLPWIAPVGRLDKASEGLLLLTNDSEWAALITAPGTHLDKTYHVQISAITDEAPLQELRNGIRASDGEFLRVKNVRRLRQGERHSWLEIVLDEGKNRHIRRMLEELKVEVLRLVRVAIGPLVLGDLAKGATRALEPEEKQALDRAMRAPSREPASSVR
;
A
#
# COMPACT_ATOMS: atom_id res chain seq x y z
N MET A 1 -23.63 -37.87 -54.74
CA MET A 1 -23.24 -38.13 -53.36
C MET A 1 -22.75 -36.80 -52.72
N MET A 2 -23.62 -36.14 -51.96
CA MET A 2 -23.32 -34.87 -51.30
C MET A 2 -22.97 -35.18 -49.83
N GLN A 3 -21.76 -34.90 -49.41
CA GLN A 3 -21.34 -35.00 -48.00
C GLN A 3 -21.66 -33.70 -47.27
N ALA A 4 -22.49 -33.81 -46.22
CA ALA A 4 -22.89 -32.74 -45.35
C ALA A 4 -21.79 -32.42 -44.33
N VAL A 5 -21.24 -31.22 -44.35
CA VAL A 5 -20.28 -30.69 -43.37
C VAL A 5 -21.04 -30.24 -42.10
N LYS A 6 -20.93 -31.01 -41.01
CA LYS A 6 -21.41 -30.62 -39.69
C LYS A 6 -20.56 -29.49 -39.11
N ARG A 7 -21.09 -28.27 -39.07
CA ARG A 7 -20.51 -27.17 -38.29
C ARG A 7 -20.71 -27.44 -36.79
N ARG A 8 -19.61 -27.70 -36.08
CA ARG A 8 -19.56 -27.70 -34.61
C ARG A 8 -19.68 -26.26 -34.13
N ARG A 9 -20.80 -25.89 -33.49
CA ARG A 9 -20.95 -24.65 -32.69
C ARG A 9 -20.08 -24.85 -31.43
N GLY A 10 -18.97 -24.15 -31.34
CA GLY A 10 -18.20 -24.01 -30.11
C GLY A 10 -19.01 -23.23 -29.09
N ASN A 11 -19.40 -23.90 -28.02
CA ASN A 11 -20.06 -23.31 -26.87
C ASN A 11 -18.98 -22.62 -26.03
N ASN A 12 -18.74 -21.33 -26.26
CA ASN A 12 -17.85 -20.51 -25.43
C ASN A 12 -18.62 -20.12 -24.16
N ASN A 13 -18.80 -21.08 -23.26
CA ASN A 13 -19.22 -20.82 -21.89
C ASN A 13 -18.04 -20.17 -21.17
N ARG A 14 -17.87 -18.84 -21.32
CA ARG A 14 -17.10 -18.05 -20.35
C ARG A 14 -17.87 -18.15 -19.05
N GLU A 15 -17.37 -18.98 -18.13
CA GLU A 15 -17.76 -18.97 -16.72
C GLU A 15 -17.67 -17.55 -16.21
N VAL A 16 -18.82 -16.94 -15.99
CA VAL A 16 -18.96 -15.67 -15.27
C VAL A 16 -18.54 -15.98 -13.85
N SER A 17 -17.28 -15.70 -13.55
CA SER A 17 -16.75 -15.68 -12.18
C SER A 17 -17.82 -15.08 -11.27
N SER A 18 -18.25 -15.79 -10.25
CA SER A 18 -19.24 -15.33 -9.28
C SER A 18 -18.76 -14.02 -8.68
N SER A 19 -19.32 -12.89 -9.12
CA SER A 19 -18.89 -11.57 -8.70
C SER A 19 -19.13 -11.42 -7.20
N LYS A 20 -18.05 -11.41 -6.44
CA LYS A 20 -18.06 -11.30 -4.98
C LYS A 20 -18.85 -10.06 -4.58
N ARG A 21 -19.91 -10.24 -3.77
CA ARG A 21 -20.66 -9.11 -3.20
C ARG A 21 -19.78 -8.33 -2.24
N VAL A 22 -19.92 -7.02 -2.24
CA VAL A 22 -19.25 -6.10 -1.30
C VAL A 22 -20.29 -5.18 -0.65
N GLY A 23 -20.04 -4.68 0.54
CA GLY A 23 -20.90 -3.67 1.16
C GLY A 23 -20.93 -2.37 0.33
N LEU A 24 -22.07 -1.67 0.35
CA LEU A 24 -22.31 -0.47 -0.45
C LEU A 24 -21.28 0.64 -0.21
N ALA A 25 -20.89 0.90 1.05
CA ALA A 25 -19.82 1.85 1.35
C ALA A 25 -18.48 1.46 0.71
N ARG A 26 -18.17 0.15 0.71
CA ARG A 26 -16.98 -0.36 0.04
C ARG A 26 -17.08 -0.28 -1.48
N ALA A 27 -18.30 -0.43 -2.05
CA ALA A 27 -18.53 -0.25 -3.47
C ALA A 27 -18.22 1.20 -3.89
N LEU A 28 -18.77 2.22 -3.20
CA LEU A 28 -18.48 3.64 -3.49
C LEU A 28 -16.97 3.92 -3.47
N SER A 29 -16.25 3.38 -2.50
CA SER A 29 -14.79 3.53 -2.40
C SER A 29 -14.05 2.84 -3.55
N LYS A 30 -14.50 1.66 -3.98
CA LYS A 30 -13.93 0.93 -5.14
C LYS A 30 -14.19 1.63 -6.47
N PHE A 31 -15.30 2.36 -6.58
CA PHE A 31 -15.60 3.22 -7.74
C PHE A 31 -14.72 4.49 -7.77
N GLY A 32 -13.98 4.78 -6.70
CA GLY A 32 -13.14 5.97 -6.60
C GLY A 32 -13.94 7.24 -6.28
N TYR A 33 -15.09 7.11 -5.64
CA TYR A 33 -15.94 8.27 -5.29
C TYR A 33 -15.47 8.96 -4.00
N CYS A 34 -15.31 8.20 -2.91
CA CYS A 34 -14.85 8.74 -1.63
C CYS A 34 -14.31 7.64 -0.69
N SER A 35 -13.87 8.02 0.53
CA SER A 35 -13.48 7.08 1.58
C SER A 35 -14.68 6.24 2.03
N ARG A 36 -14.41 5.06 2.62
CA ARG A 36 -15.49 4.22 3.19
C ARG A 36 -16.27 4.93 4.30
N SER A 37 -15.60 5.70 5.16
CA SER A 37 -16.25 6.49 6.21
C SER A 37 -17.19 7.54 5.60
N ARG A 38 -16.71 8.29 4.60
CA ARG A 38 -17.55 9.28 3.90
C ARG A 38 -18.70 8.63 3.14
N ALA A 39 -18.47 7.46 2.55
CA ALA A 39 -19.53 6.68 1.91
C ALA A 39 -20.61 6.26 2.92
N ALA A 40 -20.23 5.80 4.12
CA ALA A 40 -21.18 5.44 5.16
C ALA A 40 -22.03 6.65 5.62
N GLU A 41 -21.43 7.83 5.74
CA GLU A 41 -22.17 9.08 6.03
C GLU A 41 -23.20 9.41 4.93
N LEU A 42 -22.82 9.32 3.68
CA LEU A 42 -23.72 9.59 2.52
C LEU A 42 -24.87 8.59 2.48
N ILE A 43 -24.61 7.31 2.74
CA ILE A 43 -25.62 6.25 2.78
C ILE A 43 -26.57 6.47 3.93
N ALA A 44 -26.07 6.71 5.15
CA ALA A 44 -26.90 7.00 6.33
C ALA A 44 -27.79 8.24 6.11
N ALA A 45 -27.30 9.25 5.41
CA ALA A 45 -28.05 10.46 5.04
C ALA A 45 -29.08 10.22 3.92
N GLY A 46 -29.27 9.00 3.41
CA GLY A 46 -30.24 8.69 2.35
C GLY A 46 -29.90 9.31 0.99
N ARG A 47 -28.63 9.58 0.71
CA ARG A 47 -28.16 10.19 -0.54
C ARG A 47 -27.78 9.16 -1.60
N VAL A 48 -27.82 7.85 -1.26
CA VAL A 48 -27.37 6.78 -2.13
C VAL A 48 -28.53 5.85 -2.48
N GLN A 49 -28.71 5.62 -3.78
CA GLN A 49 -29.66 4.65 -4.31
C GLN A 49 -28.91 3.44 -4.89
N LEU A 50 -29.49 2.27 -4.71
CA LEU A 50 -29.05 1.02 -5.31
C LEU A 50 -30.22 0.41 -6.08
N ASN A 51 -30.07 0.32 -7.41
CA ASN A 51 -31.11 -0.16 -8.33
C ASN A 51 -32.43 0.61 -8.17
N GLY A 52 -32.36 1.94 -8.07
CA GLY A 52 -33.50 2.85 -7.91
C GLY A 52 -34.08 2.92 -6.49
N GLY A 53 -33.61 2.14 -5.55
CA GLY A 53 -34.07 2.16 -4.15
C GLY A 53 -33.09 2.83 -3.20
N LEU A 54 -33.54 3.76 -2.35
CA LEU A 54 -32.73 4.38 -1.30
C LEU A 54 -32.19 3.32 -0.34
N ARG A 55 -30.95 3.53 0.11
CA ARG A 55 -30.28 2.66 1.10
C ARG A 55 -29.72 3.50 2.24
N HIS A 56 -29.84 2.99 3.44
CA HIS A 56 -29.32 3.61 4.67
C HIS A 56 -28.27 2.74 5.38
N ASP A 57 -28.17 1.45 5.00
CA ASP A 57 -27.18 0.52 5.56
C ASP A 57 -25.93 0.49 4.68
N PRO A 58 -24.75 0.92 5.21
CA PRO A 58 -23.46 0.88 4.50
C PRO A 58 -23.01 -0.53 4.07
N GLU A 59 -23.49 -1.56 4.76
CA GLU A 59 -23.16 -2.97 4.47
C GLU A 59 -24.13 -3.62 3.50
N THR A 60 -25.12 -2.88 2.95
CA THR A 60 -26.02 -3.39 1.91
C THR A 60 -25.22 -4.08 0.80
N PRO A 61 -25.48 -5.37 0.49
CA PRO A 61 -24.70 -6.12 -0.48
C PRO A 61 -24.85 -5.59 -1.91
N VAL A 62 -23.74 -5.36 -2.61
CA VAL A 62 -23.65 -4.86 -3.98
C VAL A 62 -22.89 -5.85 -4.86
N HIS A 63 -23.41 -6.14 -6.02
CA HIS A 63 -22.72 -6.82 -7.11
C HIS A 63 -22.04 -5.81 -8.04
N LEU A 64 -20.73 -5.65 -7.88
CA LEU A 64 -19.94 -4.78 -8.75
C LEU A 64 -20.08 -5.21 -10.23
N GLY A 65 -20.40 -4.25 -11.10
CA GLY A 65 -20.58 -4.49 -12.53
C GLY A 65 -21.96 -5.02 -12.95
N LYS A 66 -22.91 -5.21 -11.99
CA LYS A 66 -24.30 -5.55 -12.28
C LYS A 66 -25.28 -4.53 -11.71
N ASP A 67 -25.05 -4.12 -10.46
CA ASP A 67 -25.92 -3.19 -9.77
C ASP A 67 -25.62 -1.75 -10.16
N HIS A 68 -26.66 -0.94 -10.27
CA HIS A 68 -26.60 0.48 -10.55
C HIS A 68 -26.62 1.27 -9.23
N ILE A 69 -25.63 2.12 -9.05
CA ILE A 69 -25.53 3.00 -7.89
C ILE A 69 -25.69 4.44 -8.37
N GLU A 70 -26.49 5.21 -7.65
CA GLU A 70 -26.65 6.64 -7.86
C GLU A 70 -26.39 7.39 -6.56
N ILE A 71 -25.84 8.59 -6.67
CA ILE A 71 -25.60 9.49 -5.56
C ILE A 71 -26.23 10.83 -5.92
N ASP A 72 -27.20 11.31 -5.12
CA ASP A 72 -27.97 12.52 -5.38
C ASP A 72 -28.61 12.51 -6.79
N GLY A 73 -29.08 11.34 -7.23
CA GLY A 73 -29.69 11.16 -8.56
C GLY A 73 -28.71 11.12 -9.73
N GLN A 74 -27.40 11.13 -9.47
CA GLN A 74 -26.38 11.00 -10.52
C GLN A 74 -25.79 9.59 -10.53
N PRO A 75 -25.74 8.92 -11.70
CA PRO A 75 -25.18 7.58 -11.80
C PRO A 75 -23.68 7.56 -11.49
N LEU A 76 -23.27 6.58 -10.70
CA LEU A 76 -21.87 6.39 -10.33
C LEU A 76 -21.14 5.56 -11.37
N ALA A 77 -20.17 6.19 -12.06
CA ALA A 77 -19.32 5.52 -13.03
C ALA A 77 -18.01 4.98 -12.40
N TYR A 78 -17.47 3.92 -12.97
CA TYR A 78 -16.14 3.43 -12.58
C TYR A 78 -15.05 4.42 -12.98
N SER A 79 -14.23 4.82 -12.01
CA SER A 79 -13.00 5.55 -12.30
C SER A 79 -11.92 4.61 -12.82
N SER A 80 -11.10 5.09 -13.77
CA SER A 80 -9.89 4.37 -14.20
C SER A 80 -8.98 4.10 -13.00
N LYS A 81 -8.24 2.99 -13.05
CA LYS A 81 -7.26 2.65 -12.00
C LYS A 81 -6.09 3.62 -12.05
N ILE A 82 -5.74 4.15 -10.89
CA ILE A 82 -4.65 5.11 -10.69
C ILE A 82 -3.65 4.52 -9.72
N TYR A 83 -2.38 4.65 -10.06
CA TYR A 83 -1.24 4.23 -9.26
C TYR A 83 -0.25 5.37 -9.19
N LEU A 84 -0.06 5.96 -8.00
CA LEU A 84 0.85 7.08 -7.79
C LEU A 84 1.95 6.73 -6.81
N ALA A 85 3.14 7.26 -7.06
CA ALA A 85 4.23 7.34 -6.10
C ALA A 85 4.30 8.78 -5.55
N LEU A 86 4.41 8.91 -4.25
CA LEU A 86 4.65 10.16 -3.54
C LEU A 86 5.97 10.04 -2.76
N ASN A 87 6.84 11.04 -2.86
CA ASN A 87 7.92 11.21 -1.91
C ASN A 87 7.39 11.97 -0.68
N LYS A 88 6.84 11.21 0.27
CA LYS A 88 6.19 11.78 1.46
C LYS A 88 7.18 12.59 2.30
N PRO A 89 6.91 13.87 2.59
CA PRO A 89 7.72 14.67 3.51
C PRO A 89 7.61 14.19 4.96
N ARG A 90 8.64 14.51 5.76
CA ARG A 90 8.59 14.39 7.22
C ARG A 90 7.55 15.37 7.79
N GLY A 91 6.84 14.97 8.83
CA GLY A 91 5.86 15.83 9.50
C GLY A 91 4.42 15.65 9.01
N VAL A 92 4.23 15.06 7.82
CA VAL A 92 2.94 14.85 7.16
C VAL A 92 2.30 13.53 7.61
N MET A 93 0.97 13.53 7.81
CA MET A 93 0.20 12.37 8.25
C MET A 93 -0.22 11.50 7.06
N THR A 94 -0.11 10.17 7.21
CA THR A 94 -0.63 9.21 6.22
C THR A 94 -2.08 8.84 6.58
N THR A 95 -2.98 9.78 6.40
CA THR A 95 -4.42 9.61 6.65
C THR A 95 -5.22 10.48 5.70
N ALA A 96 -6.48 10.11 5.46
CA ALA A 96 -7.40 10.91 4.64
C ALA A 96 -7.93 12.13 5.40
N SER A 97 -8.12 12.00 6.70
CA SER A 97 -8.58 13.06 7.58
C SER A 97 -7.78 13.03 8.87
N ASP A 98 -7.54 14.19 9.44
CA ASP A 98 -6.88 14.34 10.73
C ASP A 98 -7.70 15.26 11.62
N GLU A 99 -8.17 14.72 12.74
CA GLU A 99 -9.03 15.44 13.69
C GLU A 99 -8.35 16.67 14.31
N LYS A 100 -7.00 16.70 14.30
CA LYS A 100 -6.20 17.81 14.84
C LYS A 100 -5.80 18.84 13.75
N GLY A 101 -6.35 18.73 12.53
CA GLY A 101 -6.06 19.65 11.43
C GLY A 101 -4.60 19.61 10.92
N ARG A 102 -3.83 18.56 11.24
CA ARG A 102 -2.45 18.42 10.76
C ARG A 102 -2.44 18.09 9.27
N GLU A 103 -1.39 18.56 8.59
CA GLU A 103 -1.19 18.30 7.17
C GLU A 103 -1.14 16.82 6.86
N THR A 104 -1.86 16.39 5.83
CA THR A 104 -1.96 15.00 5.40
C THR A 104 -1.35 14.83 4.01
N VAL A 105 -1.09 13.57 3.61
CA VAL A 105 -0.55 13.25 2.28
C VAL A 105 -1.43 13.75 1.13
N TYR A 106 -2.69 14.07 1.38
CA TYR A 106 -3.61 14.57 0.37
C TYR A 106 -3.31 16.00 -0.08
N ALA A 107 -2.63 16.82 0.76
CA ALA A 107 -2.17 18.16 0.38
C ALA A 107 -1.13 18.15 -0.76
N TYR A 108 -0.52 16.99 -1.02
CA TYR A 108 0.53 16.81 -2.04
C TYR A 108 0.00 16.14 -3.32
N LEU A 109 -1.29 15.89 -3.42
CA LEU A 109 -1.88 15.23 -4.58
C LEU A 109 -2.37 16.26 -5.60
N PRO A 110 -2.24 15.97 -6.91
CA PRO A 110 -2.84 16.80 -7.95
C PRO A 110 -4.35 16.95 -7.75
N ALA A 111 -4.87 18.14 -8.10
CA ALA A 111 -6.31 18.37 -8.11
C ALA A 111 -7.03 17.52 -9.20
N GLY A 112 -8.31 17.24 -9.00
CA GLY A 112 -9.14 16.53 -9.98
C GLY A 112 -8.97 15.03 -10.02
N LEU A 113 -8.17 14.44 -9.12
CA LEU A 113 -8.09 12.99 -8.99
C LEU A 113 -9.38 12.42 -8.39
N PRO A 114 -9.84 11.22 -8.85
CA PRO A 114 -10.83 10.46 -8.11
C PRO A 114 -10.28 10.10 -6.74
N TRP A 115 -11.14 9.58 -5.86
CA TRP A 115 -10.68 9.11 -4.57
C TRP A 115 -9.61 8.03 -4.69
N ILE A 116 -8.45 8.28 -4.13
CA ILE A 116 -7.35 7.33 -3.98
C ILE A 116 -6.96 7.23 -2.50
N ALA A 117 -6.42 6.08 -2.11
CA ALA A 117 -5.97 5.84 -0.75
C ALA A 117 -4.48 5.47 -0.70
N PRO A 118 -3.77 5.79 0.40
CA PRO A 118 -2.40 5.33 0.58
C PRO A 118 -2.34 3.81 0.73
N VAL A 119 -1.32 3.20 0.14
CA VAL A 119 -1.00 1.77 0.24
C VAL A 119 -0.09 1.54 1.43
N GLY A 120 -0.67 1.14 2.53
CA GLY A 120 0.01 1.12 3.82
C GLY A 120 0.28 2.53 4.37
N ARG A 121 1.24 2.63 5.28
CA ARG A 121 1.54 3.89 5.95
C ARG A 121 3.04 4.14 6.09
N LEU A 122 3.39 5.41 6.23
CA LEU A 122 4.63 5.89 6.82
C LEU A 122 4.26 6.77 8.02
N ASP A 123 4.98 6.62 9.13
CA ASP A 123 4.77 7.45 10.32
C ASP A 123 5.00 8.93 10.01
N LYS A 124 4.46 9.83 10.86
CA LYS A 124 4.67 11.28 10.75
C LYS A 124 6.15 11.65 10.64
N ALA A 125 7.01 11.01 11.44
CA ALA A 125 8.45 11.25 11.47
C ALA A 125 9.25 10.51 10.38
N SER A 126 8.57 9.75 9.49
CA SER A 126 9.19 9.00 8.40
C SER A 126 8.92 9.68 7.06
N GLU A 127 9.85 9.48 6.12
CA GLU A 127 9.88 10.11 4.79
C GLU A 127 9.92 9.08 3.67
N GLY A 128 9.76 9.52 2.42
CA GLY A 128 10.12 8.75 1.24
C GLY A 128 8.93 8.09 0.54
N LEU A 129 9.17 7.01 -0.16
CA LEU A 129 8.26 6.40 -1.10
C LEU A 129 6.98 5.90 -0.43
N LEU A 130 5.86 6.50 -0.80
CA LEU A 130 4.52 6.07 -0.45
C LEU A 130 3.70 5.88 -1.72
N LEU A 131 3.04 4.75 -1.85
CA LEU A 131 2.12 4.48 -2.95
C LEU A 131 0.71 4.91 -2.58
N LEU A 132 -0.04 5.40 -3.59
CA LEU A 132 -1.48 5.70 -3.47
C LEU A 132 -2.22 5.12 -4.67
N THR A 133 -3.45 4.62 -4.45
CA THR A 133 -4.26 4.02 -5.52
C THR A 133 -5.75 3.97 -5.15
N ASN A 134 -6.63 3.86 -6.17
CA ASN A 134 -8.03 3.46 -6.03
C ASN A 134 -8.23 1.94 -6.24
N ASP A 135 -7.15 1.19 -6.48
CA ASP A 135 -7.18 -0.26 -6.61
C ASP A 135 -6.95 -0.95 -5.26
N SER A 136 -8.04 -1.15 -4.51
CA SER A 136 -7.95 -1.73 -3.15
C SER A 136 -7.46 -3.20 -3.14
N GLU A 137 -7.61 -3.93 -4.24
CA GLU A 137 -7.13 -5.32 -4.35
C GLU A 137 -5.61 -5.33 -4.53
N TRP A 138 -5.11 -4.49 -5.43
CA TRP A 138 -3.67 -4.30 -5.61
C TRP A 138 -3.01 -3.75 -4.34
N ALA A 139 -3.64 -2.76 -3.67
CA ALA A 139 -3.14 -2.22 -2.40
C ALA A 139 -3.05 -3.29 -1.30
N ALA A 140 -4.03 -4.20 -1.24
CA ALA A 140 -4.02 -5.31 -0.30
C ALA A 140 -2.86 -6.28 -0.57
N LEU A 141 -2.56 -6.59 -1.83
CA LEU A 141 -1.42 -7.44 -2.21
C LEU A 141 -0.08 -6.80 -1.83
N ILE A 142 0.13 -5.50 -2.11
CA ILE A 142 1.36 -4.78 -1.73
C ILE A 142 1.61 -4.82 -0.22
N THR A 143 0.55 -4.78 0.58
CA THR A 143 0.66 -4.71 2.05
C THR A 143 0.55 -6.05 2.74
N ALA A 144 0.15 -7.11 2.03
CA ALA A 144 -0.02 -8.44 2.60
C ALA A 144 1.32 -9.01 3.09
N PRO A 145 1.39 -9.52 4.33
CA PRO A 145 2.63 -10.14 4.84
C PRO A 145 3.10 -11.32 3.97
N GLY A 146 2.15 -12.10 3.42
CA GLY A 146 2.45 -13.28 2.61
C GLY A 146 3.08 -13.01 1.24
N THR A 147 3.11 -11.75 0.77
CA THR A 147 3.80 -11.40 -0.47
C THR A 147 5.30 -11.19 -0.28
N HIS A 148 5.76 -11.06 0.98
CA HIS A 148 7.16 -10.81 1.33
C HIS A 148 7.84 -9.70 0.49
N LEU A 149 7.05 -8.72 0.06
CA LEU A 149 7.55 -7.62 -0.77
C LEU A 149 8.45 -6.72 0.07
N ASP A 150 9.73 -6.72 -0.25
CA ASP A 150 10.76 -5.99 0.49
C ASP A 150 10.48 -4.49 0.55
N LYS A 151 10.76 -3.87 1.69
CA LYS A 151 10.75 -2.42 1.88
C LYS A 151 12.16 -2.01 2.31
N THR A 152 12.83 -1.20 1.50
CA THR A 152 14.18 -0.74 1.77
C THR A 152 14.15 0.66 2.36
N TYR A 153 14.88 0.85 3.44
CA TYR A 153 14.96 2.12 4.16
C TYR A 153 16.41 2.58 4.29
N HIS A 154 16.62 3.88 4.07
CA HIS A 154 17.84 4.55 4.50
C HIS A 154 17.60 5.22 5.85
N VAL A 155 18.40 4.87 6.84
CA VAL A 155 18.22 5.27 8.24
C VAL A 155 19.44 6.01 8.72
N GLN A 156 19.29 7.27 9.09
CA GLN A 156 20.33 8.03 9.78
C GLN A 156 20.18 7.84 11.27
N ILE A 157 21.26 7.45 11.93
CA ILE A 157 21.33 7.19 13.37
C ILE A 157 22.35 8.13 14.04
N SER A 158 22.13 8.42 15.33
CA SER A 158 22.97 9.29 16.17
C SER A 158 24.21 8.57 16.73
N ALA A 159 24.70 7.55 16.03
CA ALA A 159 25.83 6.74 16.49
C ALA A 159 26.79 6.44 15.34
N ILE A 160 28.05 6.28 15.69
CA ILE A 160 29.02 5.56 14.85
C ILE A 160 28.78 4.08 15.09
N THR A 161 28.48 3.33 14.03
CA THR A 161 28.04 1.95 14.16
C THR A 161 29.15 1.00 13.75
N ASP A 162 29.62 0.18 14.69
CA ASP A 162 30.45 -0.98 14.43
C ASP A 162 29.62 -2.17 13.92
N GLU A 163 30.27 -3.29 13.65
CA GLU A 163 29.58 -4.48 13.12
C GLU A 163 28.67 -5.15 14.16
N ALA A 164 28.98 -5.04 15.46
CA ALA A 164 28.23 -5.72 16.53
C ALA A 164 26.74 -5.31 16.57
N PRO A 165 26.34 -4.03 16.60
CA PRO A 165 24.94 -3.63 16.54
C PRO A 165 24.24 -4.05 15.23
N LEU A 166 24.96 -4.10 14.12
CA LEU A 166 24.39 -4.59 12.85
C LEU A 166 24.08 -6.08 12.93
N GLN A 167 24.95 -6.86 13.60
CA GLN A 167 24.73 -8.28 13.81
C GLN A 167 23.53 -8.53 14.74
N GLU A 168 23.36 -7.73 15.79
CA GLU A 168 22.18 -7.81 16.65
C GLU A 168 20.88 -7.53 15.86
N LEU A 169 20.86 -6.53 14.99
CA LEU A 169 19.73 -6.27 14.11
C LEU A 169 19.42 -7.47 13.19
N ARG A 170 20.44 -8.13 12.63
CA ARG A 170 20.28 -9.34 11.79
C ARG A 170 19.75 -10.54 12.58
N ASN A 171 20.24 -10.73 13.79
CA ASN A 171 19.82 -11.82 14.67
C ASN A 171 18.39 -11.63 15.17
N GLY A 172 17.89 -10.39 15.16
CA GLY A 172 16.60 -10.02 15.68
C GLY A 172 16.64 -9.61 17.14
N ILE A 173 15.73 -8.75 17.52
CA ILE A 173 15.65 -8.13 18.84
C ILE A 173 14.24 -8.36 19.41
N ARG A 174 14.15 -8.71 20.68
CA ARG A 174 12.88 -8.74 21.40
C ARG A 174 12.60 -7.35 21.94
N ALA A 175 11.55 -6.71 21.42
CA ALA A 175 11.11 -5.40 21.87
C ALA A 175 10.51 -5.46 23.27
N SER A 176 10.44 -4.31 23.94
CA SER A 176 9.95 -4.16 25.33
C SER A 176 8.52 -4.68 25.54
N ASP A 177 7.67 -4.72 24.49
CA ASP A 177 6.34 -5.33 24.51
C ASP A 177 6.34 -6.85 24.27
N GLY A 178 7.52 -7.47 24.18
CA GLY A 178 7.73 -8.91 24.00
C GLY A 178 7.71 -9.36 22.54
N GLU A 179 7.39 -8.47 21.57
CA GLU A 179 7.40 -8.84 20.16
C GLU A 179 8.81 -9.07 19.63
N PHE A 180 9.03 -10.17 18.90
CA PHE A 180 10.30 -10.41 18.23
C PHE A 180 10.33 -9.70 16.87
N LEU A 181 11.34 -8.83 16.72
CA LEU A 181 11.57 -8.02 15.53
C LEU A 181 12.90 -8.39 14.89
N ARG A 182 12.93 -8.53 13.59
CA ARG A 182 14.16 -8.77 12.83
C ARG A 182 14.17 -7.98 11.53
N VAL A 183 15.34 -7.72 10.99
CA VAL A 183 15.51 -7.20 9.66
C VAL A 183 15.87 -8.35 8.71
N LYS A 184 15.43 -8.23 7.44
CA LYS A 184 15.84 -9.17 6.39
C LYS A 184 17.32 -8.97 6.04
N ASN A 185 17.74 -7.69 5.98
CA ASN A 185 19.14 -7.31 5.75
C ASN A 185 19.42 -5.95 6.37
N VAL A 186 20.68 -5.74 6.78
CA VAL A 186 21.19 -4.44 7.20
C VAL A 186 22.65 -4.30 6.79
N ARG A 187 23.00 -3.12 6.26
CA ARG A 187 24.39 -2.75 5.98
C ARG A 187 24.62 -1.27 6.25
N ARG A 188 25.84 -0.89 6.55
CA ARG A 188 26.24 0.50 6.63
C ARG A 188 26.45 1.06 5.22
N LEU A 189 25.80 2.21 4.92
CA LEU A 189 25.98 2.93 3.66
C LEU A 189 27.16 3.88 3.74
N ARG A 190 27.21 4.68 4.82
CA ARG A 190 28.27 5.66 5.08
C ARG A 190 28.36 5.96 6.56
N GLN A 191 29.51 6.41 6.97
CA GLN A 191 29.81 6.86 8.32
C GLN A 191 30.38 8.27 8.27
N GLY A 192 29.84 9.15 9.09
CA GLY A 192 30.40 10.46 9.38
C GLY A 192 31.08 10.48 10.74
N GLU A 193 31.43 11.67 11.22
CA GLU A 193 32.08 11.85 12.51
C GLU A 193 31.17 11.52 13.71
N ARG A 194 29.86 11.77 13.59
CA ARG A 194 28.87 11.63 14.69
C ARG A 194 27.69 10.75 14.34
N HIS A 195 27.48 10.44 13.08
CA HIS A 195 26.28 9.80 12.56
C HIS A 195 26.64 8.74 11.53
N SER A 196 25.87 7.67 11.50
CA SER A 196 25.95 6.69 10.43
C SER A 196 24.64 6.63 9.63
N TRP A 197 24.76 6.21 8.39
CA TRP A 197 23.62 5.85 7.56
C TRP A 197 23.61 4.36 7.33
N LEU A 198 22.49 3.75 7.61
CA LEU A 198 22.23 2.33 7.37
C LEU A 198 21.24 2.16 6.24
N GLU A 199 21.41 1.10 5.46
CA GLU A 199 20.34 0.53 4.64
C GLU A 199 19.74 -0.65 5.40
N ILE A 200 18.45 -0.62 5.60
CA ILE A 200 17.70 -1.68 6.30
C ILE A 200 16.59 -2.18 5.36
N VAL A 201 16.54 -3.50 5.19
CA VAL A 201 15.50 -4.17 4.39
C VAL A 201 14.59 -4.94 5.32
N LEU A 202 13.28 -4.71 5.18
CA LEU A 202 12.21 -5.43 5.85
C LEU A 202 11.35 -6.16 4.82
N ASP A 203 10.95 -7.39 5.10
CA ASP A 203 9.95 -8.14 4.34
C ASP A 203 8.55 -8.08 4.98
N GLU A 204 8.44 -7.51 6.17
CA GLU A 204 7.21 -7.27 6.92
C GLU A 204 7.04 -5.77 7.25
N GLY A 205 5.85 -5.37 7.72
CA GLY A 205 5.50 -3.97 7.98
C GLY A 205 4.94 -3.73 9.39
N LYS A 206 5.60 -4.25 10.44
CA LYS A 206 5.17 -4.04 11.83
C LYS A 206 5.23 -2.56 12.22
N ASN A 207 4.42 -2.18 13.19
CA ASN A 207 4.36 -0.80 13.65
C ASN A 207 5.72 -0.34 14.19
N ARG A 208 6.23 0.79 13.66
CA ARG A 208 7.49 1.42 14.05
C ARG A 208 8.69 0.46 14.15
N HIS A 209 8.69 -0.61 13.33
CA HIS A 209 9.60 -1.75 13.39
C HIS A 209 11.06 -1.33 13.60
N ILE A 210 11.64 -0.57 12.66
CA ILE A 210 13.05 -0.12 12.72
C ILE A 210 13.31 0.75 13.94
N ARG A 211 12.37 1.67 14.28
CA ARG A 211 12.53 2.56 15.44
C ARG A 211 12.54 1.80 16.75
N ARG A 212 11.67 0.81 16.91
CA ARG A 212 11.62 -0.06 18.10
C ARG A 212 12.90 -0.86 18.24
N MET A 213 13.40 -1.47 17.16
CA MET A 213 14.66 -2.21 17.21
C MET A 213 15.85 -1.34 17.61
N LEU A 214 15.98 -0.14 17.05
CA LEU A 214 17.08 0.76 17.37
C LEU A 214 16.93 1.38 18.77
N GLU A 215 15.71 1.57 19.26
CA GLU A 215 15.43 2.02 20.63
C GLU A 215 15.91 1.01 21.67
N GLU A 216 15.73 -0.29 21.45
CA GLU A 216 16.26 -1.36 22.33
C GLU A 216 17.81 -1.34 22.36
N LEU A 217 18.45 -0.96 21.27
CA LEU A 217 19.90 -0.76 21.19
C LEU A 217 20.34 0.62 21.73
N LYS A 218 19.41 1.43 22.25
CA LYS A 218 19.66 2.81 22.72
C LYS A 218 20.24 3.74 21.64
N VAL A 219 19.87 3.49 20.38
CA VAL A 219 20.32 4.25 19.22
C VAL A 219 19.16 5.12 18.70
N GLU A 220 19.37 6.43 18.67
CA GLU A 220 18.36 7.38 18.17
C GLU A 220 18.29 7.38 16.64
N VAL A 221 17.07 7.34 16.10
CA VAL A 221 16.80 7.47 14.67
C VAL A 221 16.56 8.92 14.31
N LEU A 222 17.53 9.56 13.67
CA LEU A 222 17.48 10.97 13.23
C LEU A 222 16.62 11.13 11.98
N ARG A 223 16.79 10.25 11.00
CA ARG A 223 15.99 10.21 9.77
C ARG A 223 15.66 8.77 9.37
N LEU A 224 14.48 8.57 8.83
CA LEU A 224 14.02 7.29 8.29
C LEU A 224 13.33 7.56 6.95
N VAL A 225 13.94 7.11 5.86
CA VAL A 225 13.47 7.34 4.50
C VAL A 225 13.23 6.01 3.82
N ARG A 226 11.99 5.71 3.43
CA ARG A 226 11.71 4.53 2.59
C ARG A 226 12.12 4.83 1.15
N VAL A 227 13.15 4.15 0.67
CA VAL A 227 13.74 4.39 -0.66
C VAL A 227 13.26 3.40 -1.71
N ALA A 228 12.71 2.24 -1.31
CA ALA A 228 12.16 1.28 -2.26
C ALA A 228 11.02 0.43 -1.66
N ILE A 229 10.15 -0.08 -2.53
CA ILE A 229 9.14 -1.12 -2.26
C ILE A 229 9.30 -2.17 -3.37
N GLY A 230 9.84 -3.34 -3.02
CA GLY A 230 10.23 -4.34 -4.02
C GLY A 230 11.14 -3.74 -5.08
N PRO A 231 10.83 -3.93 -6.39
CA PRO A 231 11.62 -3.37 -7.49
C PRO A 231 11.42 -1.86 -7.71
N LEU A 232 10.39 -1.24 -7.11
CA LEU A 232 10.12 0.19 -7.28
C LEU A 232 11.02 1.01 -6.37
N VAL A 233 11.84 1.88 -6.97
CA VAL A 233 12.72 2.80 -6.25
C VAL A 233 12.16 4.23 -6.23
N LEU A 234 12.46 4.97 -5.18
CA LEU A 234 12.11 6.39 -5.05
C LEU A 234 12.78 7.24 -6.14
N GLY A 235 14.03 6.92 -6.50
CA GLY A 235 14.81 7.66 -7.48
C GLY A 235 14.96 9.14 -7.10
N ASP A 236 14.92 10.00 -8.12
CA ASP A 236 15.08 11.46 -8.00
C ASP A 236 13.76 12.20 -7.76
N LEU A 237 12.67 11.48 -7.42
CA LEU A 237 11.39 12.12 -7.12
C LEU A 237 11.56 13.13 -5.98
N ALA A 238 11.34 14.40 -6.26
CA ALA A 238 11.53 15.48 -5.30
C ALA A 238 10.62 15.31 -4.08
N LYS A 239 11.05 15.80 -2.92
CA LYS A 239 10.26 15.74 -1.68
C LYS A 239 8.93 16.49 -1.85
N GLY A 240 7.82 15.84 -1.50
CA GLY A 240 6.47 16.34 -1.69
C GLY A 240 5.93 16.17 -3.12
N ALA A 241 6.74 15.74 -4.08
CA ALA A 241 6.26 15.49 -5.43
C ALA A 241 5.56 14.14 -5.55
N THR A 242 4.62 14.08 -6.48
CA THR A 242 3.92 12.88 -6.90
C THR A 242 4.13 12.63 -8.39
N ARG A 243 4.14 11.36 -8.77
CA ARG A 243 4.06 10.95 -10.17
C ARG A 243 3.24 9.68 -10.34
N ALA A 244 2.71 9.48 -11.54
CA ALA A 244 2.16 8.17 -11.90
C ALA A 244 3.27 7.10 -11.90
N LEU A 245 2.90 5.86 -11.62
CA LEU A 245 3.78 4.73 -11.91
C LEU A 245 3.83 4.50 -13.41
N GLU A 246 5.03 4.25 -13.93
CA GLU A 246 5.16 3.78 -15.29
C GLU A 246 4.59 2.35 -15.42
N PRO A 247 4.07 1.98 -16.61
CA PRO A 247 3.52 0.64 -16.82
C PRO A 247 4.49 -0.48 -16.42
N GLU A 248 5.78 -0.31 -16.72
CA GLU A 248 6.86 -1.25 -16.41
C GLU A 248 7.08 -1.40 -14.90
N GLU A 249 7.02 -0.29 -14.15
CA GLU A 249 7.12 -0.28 -12.68
C GLU A 249 5.96 -1.04 -12.04
N LYS A 250 4.74 -0.77 -12.51
CA LYS A 250 3.53 -1.46 -12.04
C LYS A 250 3.60 -2.95 -12.33
N GLN A 251 4.04 -3.35 -13.55
CA GLN A 251 4.22 -4.75 -13.91
C GLN A 251 5.34 -5.43 -13.10
N ALA A 252 6.44 -4.72 -12.81
CA ALA A 252 7.52 -5.23 -11.97
C ALA A 252 7.03 -5.53 -10.55
N LEU A 253 6.23 -4.63 -9.94
CA LEU A 253 5.57 -4.87 -8.67
C LEU A 253 4.63 -6.08 -8.72
N ASP A 254 3.81 -6.20 -9.77
CA ASP A 254 2.90 -7.34 -9.96
C ASP A 254 3.64 -8.67 -10.02
N ARG A 255 4.78 -8.72 -10.73
CA ARG A 255 5.63 -9.91 -10.79
C ARG A 255 6.25 -10.23 -9.43
N ALA A 256 6.74 -9.22 -8.73
CA ALA A 256 7.36 -9.39 -7.40
C ALA A 256 6.37 -9.95 -6.37
N MET A 257 5.10 -9.54 -6.41
CA MET A 257 4.06 -10.05 -5.51
C MET A 257 3.62 -11.50 -5.82
N ARG A 258 3.85 -11.99 -7.04
CA ARG A 258 3.49 -13.36 -7.46
C ARG A 258 4.65 -14.34 -7.33
N ALA A 259 5.87 -13.84 -7.16
CA ALA A 259 7.05 -14.70 -7.01
C ALA A 259 6.90 -15.53 -5.71
N PRO A 260 7.11 -16.86 -5.76
CA PRO A 260 7.16 -17.66 -4.54
C PRO A 260 8.29 -17.14 -3.64
N SER A 261 8.03 -17.09 -2.33
CA SER A 261 9.03 -16.72 -1.32
C SER A 261 10.28 -17.59 -1.55
N ARG A 262 11.41 -16.97 -1.88
CA ARG A 262 12.68 -17.70 -1.83
C ARG A 262 12.97 -17.94 -0.34
N GLU A 263 12.74 -19.16 0.13
CA GLU A 263 13.28 -19.58 1.41
C GLU A 263 14.79 -19.29 1.42
N PRO A 264 15.34 -18.71 2.50
CA PRO A 264 16.77 -18.61 2.65
C PRO A 264 17.31 -20.04 2.59
N ALA A 265 18.24 -20.31 1.66
CA ALA A 265 18.93 -21.58 1.60
C ALA A 265 19.42 -21.90 3.00
N SER A 266 18.85 -22.94 3.62
CA SER A 266 19.32 -23.49 4.88
C SER A 266 20.77 -23.92 4.64
N SER A 267 21.72 -23.14 5.13
CA SER A 267 23.10 -23.59 5.22
C SER A 267 23.14 -24.74 6.25
N VAL A 268 22.93 -25.93 5.72
CA VAL A 268 23.36 -27.16 6.41
C VAL A 268 24.89 -27.14 6.37
N ARG A 269 25.52 -26.86 7.47
CA ARG A 269 26.64 -27.57 8.10
C ARG A 269 27.20 -26.76 9.26
#